data_5167db0761c8185221d25eda31637d4e
#
_entry.id   5167db0761c8185221d25eda31637d4e
#
_cell.length_a   1.000
_cell.length_b   1.000
_cell.length_c   1.000
_cell.angle_alpha   90.00
_cell.angle_beta   90.00
_cell.angle_gamma   90.00
#
_symmetry.space_group_name_H-M   'P 1'
#
loop_
_entity.id
_entity.type
_entity.pdbx_description
1 polymer ?
#
loop_
_entity_poly.entity_id
_entity_poly.type
_entity_poly.pdbx_seq_one_letter_code
_entity_poly.pdbx_strand_id
1 'polypeptide(L)'
;LAVAFHPSRPLIAYGTEVLNEKNIPVRGIVKLFDLNEKKVTKELSGHSAGISDLQFSPDGLLLASAGLDRKLQMWVVDKELEDLPVVMDNNNGNIWSIQFTKDSNHLIASCNNGEIRVWPTDLRTLAEQICPKLVRNMTQEEWNIYVANGIPYETTCKSLLIKDF
;
A
#
# COMPACT_ATOMS: atom_id res chain seq x y z
N LEU A 1 2.03 -5.17 18.33
CA LEU A 1 2.07 -6.31 17.38
C LEU A 1 0.71 -6.41 16.71
N ALA A 2 0.70 -6.38 15.39
CA ALA A 2 -0.49 -6.49 14.57
C ALA A 2 -0.52 -7.85 13.86
N VAL A 3 -1.71 -8.38 13.63
CA VAL A 3 -1.94 -9.63 12.89
C VAL A 3 -3.21 -9.51 12.06
N ALA A 4 -3.19 -10.06 10.85
CA ALA A 4 -4.34 -10.12 9.96
C ALA A 4 -4.44 -11.48 9.29
N PHE A 5 -5.67 -11.98 9.11
CA PHE A 5 -5.95 -13.21 8.37
C PHE A 5 -6.39 -12.87 6.95
N HIS A 6 -5.87 -13.62 5.98
CA HIS A 6 -6.34 -13.51 4.61
C HIS A 6 -7.78 -14.04 4.50
N PRO A 7 -8.69 -13.35 3.79
CA PRO A 7 -10.11 -13.69 3.79
C PRO A 7 -10.45 -15.06 3.19
N SER A 8 -9.62 -15.58 2.28
CA SER A 8 -9.93 -16.82 1.54
C SER A 8 -8.77 -17.82 1.42
N ARG A 9 -7.54 -17.44 1.86
CA ARG A 9 -6.36 -18.31 1.81
C ARG A 9 -5.86 -18.62 3.21
N PRO A 10 -5.19 -19.78 3.43
CA PRO A 10 -4.55 -20.14 4.69
C PRO A 10 -3.27 -19.31 4.93
N LEU A 11 -3.40 -17.99 4.95
CA LEU A 11 -2.32 -17.03 5.02
C LEU A 11 -2.56 -16.02 6.14
N ILE A 12 -1.54 -15.76 6.94
CA ILE A 12 -1.54 -14.76 8.00
C ILE A 12 -0.46 -13.73 7.70
N ALA A 13 -0.77 -12.45 7.88
CA ALA A 13 0.21 -11.38 7.98
C ALA A 13 0.41 -11.00 9.44
N TYR A 14 1.65 -10.82 9.87
CA TYR A 14 1.95 -10.32 11.20
C TYR A 14 3.14 -9.36 11.18
N GLY A 15 3.07 -8.35 12.06
CA GLY A 15 4.13 -7.36 12.22
C GLY A 15 5.19 -7.84 13.20
N THR A 16 6.46 -7.60 12.88
CA THR A 16 7.60 -7.76 13.77
C THR A 16 8.43 -6.49 13.82
N GLU A 17 9.25 -6.34 14.83
CA GLU A 17 10.13 -5.20 15.00
C GLU A 17 11.59 -5.64 15.07
N VAL A 18 12.46 -4.88 14.43
CA VAL A 18 13.90 -4.97 14.64
C VAL A 18 14.27 -3.91 15.67
N LEU A 19 14.90 -4.33 16.75
CA LEU A 19 15.34 -3.45 17.84
C LEU A 19 16.83 -3.15 17.68
N ASN A 20 17.25 -1.95 18.06
CA ASN A 20 18.66 -1.62 18.21
C ASN A 20 19.21 -2.12 19.57
N GLU A 21 20.51 -1.87 19.83
CA GLU A 21 21.19 -2.27 21.08
C GLU A 21 20.55 -1.65 22.36
N LYS A 22 19.76 -0.60 22.21
CA LYS A 22 19.03 0.07 23.30
C LYS A 22 17.57 -0.39 23.41
N ASN A 23 17.18 -1.49 22.74
CA ASN A 23 15.81 -2.00 22.67
C ASN A 23 14.79 -1.00 22.09
N ILE A 24 15.23 -0.12 21.20
CA ILE A 24 14.36 0.83 20.50
C ILE A 24 14.03 0.24 19.12
N PRO A 25 12.75 0.17 18.74
CA PRO A 25 12.37 -0.25 17.40
C PRO A 25 12.94 0.68 16.33
N VAL A 26 13.69 0.11 15.40
CA VAL A 26 14.33 0.85 14.29
C VAL A 26 13.78 0.47 12.93
N ARG A 27 13.01 -0.61 12.87
CA ARG A 27 12.35 -1.07 11.65
C ARG A 27 11.19 -1.99 11.96
N GLY A 28 10.08 -1.81 11.25
CA GLY A 28 8.95 -2.74 11.21
C GLY A 28 9.04 -3.63 9.97
N ILE A 29 8.79 -4.91 10.15
CA ILE A 29 8.75 -5.91 9.08
C ILE A 29 7.40 -6.60 9.14
N VAL A 30 6.72 -6.70 8.01
CA VAL A 30 5.51 -7.52 7.87
C VAL A 30 5.92 -8.87 7.31
N LYS A 31 5.52 -9.96 7.97
CA LYS A 31 5.79 -11.33 7.54
C LYS A 31 4.50 -12.01 7.12
N LEU A 32 4.54 -12.70 5.99
CA LEU A 32 3.47 -13.56 5.52
C LEU A 32 3.79 -15.01 5.90
N PHE A 33 2.88 -15.63 6.64
CA PHE A 33 3.01 -17.01 7.12
C PHE A 33 1.92 -17.88 6.48
N ASP A 34 2.33 -18.92 5.78
CA ASP A 34 1.43 -19.91 5.21
C ASP A 34 1.10 -20.98 6.26
N LEU A 35 -0.19 -21.14 6.56
CA LEU A 35 -0.67 -22.09 7.56
C LEU A 35 -0.55 -23.56 7.13
N ASN A 36 -0.61 -23.83 5.83
CA ASN A 36 -0.47 -25.20 5.31
C ASN A 36 1.00 -25.63 5.31
N GLU A 37 1.87 -24.76 4.79
CA GLU A 37 3.31 -25.00 4.73
C GLU A 37 4.00 -24.77 6.08
N LYS A 38 3.30 -24.15 7.04
CA LYS A 38 3.79 -23.81 8.39
C LYS A 38 5.12 -23.04 8.39
N LYS A 39 5.28 -22.13 7.42
CA LYS A 39 6.50 -21.33 7.28
C LYS A 39 6.20 -19.88 6.86
N VAL A 40 7.16 -19.00 7.11
CA VAL A 40 7.17 -17.66 6.52
C VAL A 40 7.49 -17.79 5.04
N THR A 41 6.61 -17.29 4.19
CA THR A 41 6.76 -17.32 2.73
C THR A 41 7.32 -16.02 2.18
N LYS A 42 7.11 -14.90 2.90
CA LYS A 42 7.52 -13.58 2.43
C LYS A 42 7.78 -12.63 3.61
N GLU A 43 8.75 -11.74 3.45
CA GLU A 43 9.02 -10.62 4.36
C GLU A 43 8.92 -9.30 3.58
N LEU A 44 8.05 -8.40 4.04
CA LEU A 44 7.79 -7.11 3.45
C LEU A 44 8.39 -6.04 4.36
N SER A 45 9.35 -5.30 3.84
CA SER A 45 10.08 -4.24 4.56
C SER A 45 9.70 -2.87 4.05
N GLY A 46 9.76 -1.86 4.90
CA GLY A 46 9.49 -0.49 4.47
C GLY A 46 9.17 0.47 5.61
N HIS A 47 8.69 -0.05 6.74
CA HIS A 47 8.47 0.79 7.92
C HIS A 47 9.76 1.06 8.68
N SER A 48 9.95 2.32 9.08
CA SER A 48 11.08 2.76 9.91
C SER A 48 10.76 2.79 11.41
N ALA A 49 9.60 2.27 11.80
CA ALA A 49 9.18 2.06 13.20
C ALA A 49 8.25 0.85 13.28
N GLY A 50 7.73 0.55 14.48
CA GLY A 50 6.85 -0.58 14.72
C GLY A 50 5.56 -0.53 13.91
N ILE A 51 5.00 -1.71 13.61
CA ILE A 51 3.72 -1.87 12.94
C ILE A 51 2.60 -1.73 13.96
N SER A 52 1.68 -0.81 13.74
CA SER A 52 0.52 -0.56 14.60
C SER A 52 -0.68 -1.42 14.21
N ASP A 53 -0.95 -1.57 12.92
CA ASP A 53 -2.09 -2.33 12.43
C ASP A 53 -1.80 -2.97 11.05
N LEU A 54 -2.52 -4.07 10.77
CA LEU A 54 -2.44 -4.83 9.52
C LEU A 54 -3.83 -5.26 9.08
N GLN A 55 -4.12 -5.14 7.79
CA GLN A 55 -5.38 -5.64 7.25
C GLN A 55 -5.24 -6.12 5.81
N PHE A 56 -5.84 -7.27 5.50
CA PHE A 56 -6.12 -7.67 4.11
C PHE A 56 -7.39 -6.98 3.62
N SER A 57 -7.40 -6.65 2.33
CA SER A 57 -8.64 -6.23 1.68
C SER A 57 -9.65 -7.39 1.64
N PRO A 58 -10.97 -7.11 1.67
CA PRO A 58 -12.02 -8.15 1.62
C PRO A 58 -11.92 -9.09 0.42
N ASP A 59 -11.42 -8.62 -0.72
CA ASP A 59 -11.17 -9.45 -1.92
C ASP A 59 -9.86 -10.26 -1.83
N GLY A 60 -9.00 -9.97 -0.82
CA GLY A 60 -7.72 -10.64 -0.60
C GLY A 60 -6.60 -10.21 -1.55
N LEU A 61 -6.80 -9.22 -2.41
CA LEU A 61 -5.79 -8.80 -3.37
C LEU A 61 -4.73 -7.88 -2.77
N LEU A 62 -5.09 -7.14 -1.72
CA LEU A 62 -4.23 -6.15 -1.09
C LEU A 62 -3.97 -6.49 0.38
N LEU A 63 -2.78 -6.14 0.85
CA LEU A 63 -2.42 -6.08 2.26
C LEU A 63 -2.01 -4.65 2.59
N ALA A 64 -2.62 -4.05 3.59
CA ALA A 64 -2.23 -2.76 4.12
C ALA A 64 -1.55 -2.92 5.47
N SER A 65 -0.54 -2.10 5.74
CA SER A 65 0.08 -1.96 7.05
C SER A 65 0.16 -0.49 7.46
N ALA A 66 -0.09 -0.25 8.73
CA ALA A 66 0.11 1.04 9.36
C ALA A 66 1.31 1.00 10.30
N GLY A 67 2.09 2.07 10.32
CA GLY A 67 3.29 2.17 11.14
C GLY A 67 3.28 3.36 12.09
N LEU A 68 4.04 3.23 13.18
CA LEU A 68 4.36 4.33 14.10
C LEU A 68 5.31 5.36 13.47
N ASP A 69 5.76 5.11 12.24
CA ASP A 69 6.52 6.03 11.39
C ASP A 69 5.61 6.98 10.60
N ARG A 70 4.32 7.01 10.88
CA ARG A 70 3.29 7.82 10.21
C ARG A 70 3.07 7.44 8.75
N LYS A 71 3.53 6.27 8.33
CA LYS A 71 3.34 5.75 6.99
C LYS A 71 2.27 4.67 6.98
N LEU A 72 1.55 4.64 5.89
CA LEU A 72 0.72 3.53 5.50
C LEU A 72 1.34 2.93 4.25
N GLN A 73 1.46 1.61 4.22
CA GLN A 73 2.00 0.88 3.07
C GLN A 73 0.99 -0.15 2.61
N MET A 74 0.88 -0.30 1.31
CA MET A 74 -0.06 -1.23 0.69
C MET A 74 0.68 -2.07 -0.34
N TRP A 75 0.56 -3.39 -0.23
CA TRP A 75 1.15 -4.37 -1.13
C TRP A 75 0.07 -5.16 -1.86
N VAL A 76 0.37 -5.56 -3.09
CA VAL A 76 -0.39 -6.59 -3.79
C VAL A 76 0.06 -7.96 -3.27
N VAL A 77 -0.90 -8.80 -2.91
CA VAL A 77 -0.63 -10.10 -2.24
C VAL A 77 -0.24 -11.20 -3.23
N ASP A 78 -0.28 -10.95 -4.53
CA ASP A 78 0.04 -11.94 -5.56
C ASP A 78 1.54 -12.29 -5.56
N LYS A 79 1.84 -13.56 -5.85
CA LYS A 79 3.19 -14.14 -5.75
C LYS A 79 4.17 -13.64 -6.82
N GLU A 80 3.67 -13.03 -7.90
CA GLU A 80 4.48 -12.70 -9.09
C GLU A 80 4.92 -11.22 -9.15
N LEU A 81 4.44 -10.37 -8.25
CA LEU A 81 4.76 -8.94 -8.27
C LEU A 81 5.89 -8.58 -7.31
N GLU A 82 6.68 -7.59 -7.71
CA GLU A 82 7.77 -7.04 -6.91
C GLU A 82 7.29 -6.55 -5.53
N ASP A 83 8.15 -6.71 -4.52
CA ASP A 83 7.87 -6.40 -3.11
C ASP A 83 7.83 -4.90 -2.80
N LEU A 84 7.49 -4.05 -3.77
CA LEU A 84 7.44 -2.62 -3.60
C LEU A 84 6.03 -2.18 -3.18
N PRO A 85 5.89 -1.56 -2.00
CA PRO A 85 4.61 -1.05 -1.54
C PRO A 85 4.26 0.28 -2.20
N VAL A 86 2.97 0.53 -2.33
CA VAL A 86 2.48 1.92 -2.45
C VAL A 86 2.59 2.55 -1.07
N VAL A 87 3.40 3.61 -0.94
CA VAL A 87 3.64 4.31 0.32
C VAL A 87 2.82 5.58 0.38
N MET A 88 2.05 5.73 1.45
CA MET A 88 1.27 6.93 1.77
C MET A 88 1.87 7.55 3.03
N ASP A 89 2.72 8.57 2.85
CA ASP A 89 3.53 9.19 3.92
C ASP A 89 3.02 10.55 4.39
N ASN A 90 1.96 11.06 3.79
CA ASN A 90 1.44 12.40 4.07
C ASN A 90 0.55 12.46 5.33
N ASN A 91 0.88 11.68 6.35
CA ASN A 91 0.10 11.59 7.59
C ASN A 91 0.67 12.51 8.66
N ASN A 92 -0.19 13.38 9.24
CA ASN A 92 0.22 14.33 10.28
C ASN A 92 0.44 13.68 11.66
N GLY A 93 0.04 12.42 11.82
CA GLY A 93 0.14 11.67 13.07
C GLY A 93 0.39 10.19 12.85
N ASN A 94 0.74 9.48 13.94
CA ASN A 94 0.88 8.03 13.91
C ASN A 94 -0.48 7.41 13.57
N ILE A 95 -0.48 6.41 12.71
CA ILE A 95 -1.69 5.67 12.36
C ILE A 95 -1.88 4.57 13.38
N TRP A 96 -3.06 4.50 13.99
CA TRP A 96 -3.34 3.52 15.02
C TRP A 96 -4.14 2.33 14.51
N SER A 97 -5.07 2.58 13.62
CA SER A 97 -5.89 1.52 13.04
C SER A 97 -6.27 1.84 11.62
N ILE A 98 -6.41 0.79 10.81
CA ILE A 98 -6.81 0.85 9.41
C ILE A 98 -7.95 -0.11 9.15
N GLN A 99 -8.82 0.25 8.20
CA GLN A 99 -9.94 -0.58 7.79
C GLN A 99 -10.22 -0.43 6.31
N PHE A 100 -10.26 -1.53 5.57
CA PHE A 100 -10.82 -1.52 4.21
C PHE A 100 -12.34 -1.41 4.25
N THR A 101 -12.91 -0.71 3.28
CA THR A 101 -14.35 -0.79 3.00
C THR A 101 -14.70 -2.17 2.48
N LYS A 102 -15.97 -2.58 2.64
CA LYS A 102 -16.43 -3.93 2.26
C LYS A 102 -16.27 -4.24 0.77
N ASP A 103 -16.29 -3.20 -0.06
CA ASP A 103 -16.09 -3.28 -1.51
C ASP A 103 -14.60 -3.25 -1.92
N SER A 104 -13.68 -3.21 -0.96
CA SER A 104 -12.22 -3.08 -1.16
C SER A 104 -11.79 -1.78 -1.87
N ASN A 105 -12.68 -0.82 -2.11
CA ASN A 105 -12.37 0.37 -2.92
C ASN A 105 -11.72 1.51 -2.14
N HIS A 106 -11.80 1.46 -0.80
CA HIS A 106 -11.17 2.47 0.05
C HIS A 106 -10.50 1.85 1.26
N LEU A 107 -9.44 2.50 1.71
CA LEU A 107 -8.78 2.24 2.97
C LEU A 107 -8.96 3.45 3.88
N ILE A 108 -9.46 3.22 5.07
CA ILE A 108 -9.71 4.24 6.10
C ILE A 108 -8.68 4.06 7.19
N ALA A 109 -8.09 5.15 7.67
CA ALA A 109 -7.16 5.12 8.79
C ALA A 109 -7.54 6.15 9.84
N SER A 110 -7.36 5.78 11.10
CA SER A 110 -7.46 6.67 12.25
C SER A 110 -6.06 7.03 12.75
N CYS A 111 -5.81 8.33 12.95
CA CYS A 111 -4.55 8.87 13.42
C CYS A 111 -4.65 9.34 14.88
N ASN A 112 -3.52 9.35 15.59
CA ASN A 112 -3.44 9.75 16.99
C ASN A 112 -3.78 11.23 17.25
N ASN A 113 -3.78 12.07 16.21
CA ASN A 113 -4.18 13.48 16.27
C ASN A 113 -5.69 13.70 16.08
N GLY A 114 -6.49 12.61 16.04
CA GLY A 114 -7.95 12.65 15.85
C GLY A 114 -8.38 12.75 14.37
N GLU A 115 -7.46 12.76 13.42
CA GLU A 115 -7.81 12.73 11.99
C GLU A 115 -8.26 11.33 11.57
N ILE A 116 -9.26 11.31 10.70
CA ILE A 116 -9.64 10.13 9.90
C ILE A 116 -9.28 10.43 8.46
N ARG A 117 -8.56 9.51 7.83
CA ARG A 117 -8.16 9.63 6.43
C ARG A 117 -8.73 8.50 5.60
N VAL A 118 -9.03 8.80 4.35
CA VAL A 118 -9.57 7.84 3.40
C VAL A 118 -8.76 7.90 2.11
N TRP A 119 -8.26 6.74 1.68
CA TRP A 119 -7.56 6.60 0.41
C TRP A 119 -8.31 5.65 -0.51
N PRO A 120 -8.47 5.99 -1.78
CA PRO A 120 -8.93 5.05 -2.77
C PRO A 120 -7.87 3.96 -2.97
N THR A 121 -8.31 2.71 -3.05
CA THR A 121 -7.47 1.53 -3.29
C THR A 121 -7.69 0.95 -4.68
N ASP A 122 -8.77 1.36 -5.35
CA ASP A 122 -9.05 1.02 -6.72
C ASP A 122 -8.40 2.03 -7.69
N LEU A 123 -7.65 1.51 -8.65
CA LEU A 123 -6.94 2.32 -9.65
C LEU A 123 -7.87 3.16 -10.52
N ARG A 124 -9.12 2.70 -10.78
CA ARG A 124 -10.10 3.45 -11.57
C ARG A 124 -10.57 4.68 -10.79
N THR A 125 -10.95 4.48 -9.53
CA THR A 125 -11.34 5.57 -8.64
C THR A 125 -10.21 6.59 -8.48
N LEU A 126 -8.97 6.12 -8.35
CA LEU A 126 -7.81 6.99 -8.28
C LEU A 126 -7.62 7.79 -9.58
N ALA A 127 -7.72 7.13 -10.73
CA ALA A 127 -7.63 7.79 -12.03
C ALA A 127 -8.75 8.83 -12.22
N GLU A 128 -9.99 8.50 -11.85
CA GLU A 128 -11.12 9.44 -11.90
C GLU A 128 -10.92 10.69 -11.03
N GLN A 129 -10.24 10.55 -9.89
CA GLN A 129 -9.92 11.69 -9.02
C GLN A 129 -8.75 12.54 -9.52
N ILE A 130 -7.79 11.92 -10.21
CA ILE A 130 -6.58 12.59 -10.70
C ILE A 130 -6.84 13.25 -12.06
N CYS A 131 -7.54 12.58 -12.99
CA CYS A 131 -7.74 13.06 -14.34
C CYS A 131 -8.32 14.48 -14.45
N PRO A 132 -9.30 14.91 -13.63
CA PRO A 132 -9.80 16.27 -13.67
C PRO A 132 -8.80 17.36 -13.21
N LYS A 133 -7.73 16.92 -12.52
CA LYS A 133 -6.68 17.82 -12.01
C LYS A 133 -5.48 17.94 -12.95
N LEU A 134 -5.40 17.07 -13.94
CA LEU A 134 -4.32 17.06 -14.92
C LEU A 134 -4.67 17.97 -16.08
N VAL A 135 -3.66 18.66 -16.63
CA VAL A 135 -3.81 19.54 -17.81
C VAL A 135 -3.68 18.73 -19.09
N ARG A 136 -2.90 17.64 -19.08
CA ARG A 136 -2.66 16.74 -20.23
C ARG A 136 -2.24 15.35 -19.76
N ASN A 137 -2.26 14.39 -20.68
CA ASN A 137 -1.59 13.11 -20.49
C ASN A 137 -0.07 13.25 -20.61
N MET A 138 0.67 12.24 -20.14
CA MET A 138 2.10 12.11 -20.43
C MET A 138 2.33 11.98 -21.93
N THR A 139 3.46 12.48 -22.41
CA THR A 139 3.95 12.16 -23.75
C THR A 139 4.56 10.76 -23.76
N GLN A 140 4.80 10.19 -24.95
CA GLN A 140 5.49 8.90 -25.07
C GLN A 140 6.91 8.94 -24.46
N GLU A 141 7.60 10.07 -24.57
CA GLU A 141 8.94 10.25 -24.00
C GLU A 141 8.90 10.26 -22.48
N GLU A 142 7.97 11.02 -21.89
CA GLU A 142 7.74 11.05 -20.43
C GLU A 142 7.36 9.66 -19.91
N TRP A 143 6.52 8.93 -20.64
CA TRP A 143 6.14 7.55 -20.29
C TRP A 143 7.37 6.65 -20.23
N ASN A 144 8.23 6.70 -21.23
CA ASN A 144 9.46 5.91 -21.28
C ASN A 144 10.43 6.24 -20.14
N ILE A 145 10.44 7.52 -19.71
CA ILE A 145 11.32 7.98 -18.62
C ILE A 145 10.76 7.59 -17.24
N TYR A 146 9.46 7.79 -17.01
CA TYR A 146 8.88 7.74 -15.66
C TYR A 146 8.12 6.45 -15.36
N VAL A 147 7.66 5.73 -16.36
CA VAL A 147 6.92 4.47 -16.18
C VAL A 147 7.82 3.27 -16.43
N ALA A 148 8.15 2.96 -17.65
CA ALA A 148 9.20 2.00 -18.03
C ALA A 148 9.41 1.92 -19.54
N ASN A 149 10.66 1.67 -19.97
CA ASN A 149 10.95 1.23 -21.33
C ASN A 149 10.45 -0.22 -21.52
N GLY A 150 9.49 -0.41 -22.40
CA GLY A 150 8.94 -1.74 -22.73
C GLY A 150 7.50 -1.97 -22.27
N ILE A 151 6.92 -1.07 -21.49
CA ILE A 151 5.47 -1.04 -21.26
C ILE A 151 4.84 -0.19 -22.37
N PRO A 152 3.87 -0.73 -23.12
CA PRO A 152 3.17 0.04 -24.16
C PRO A 152 2.57 1.32 -23.58
N TYR A 153 2.69 2.42 -24.31
CA TYR A 153 2.08 3.67 -23.90
C TYR A 153 0.55 3.56 -23.88
N GLU A 154 -0.03 3.93 -22.76
CA GLU A 154 -1.48 4.03 -22.61
C GLU A 154 -1.86 5.41 -22.05
N THR A 155 -2.92 6.01 -22.61
CA THR A 155 -3.46 7.26 -22.09
C THR A 155 -4.16 7.00 -20.75
N THR A 156 -3.60 7.53 -19.66
CA THR A 156 -4.17 7.40 -18.33
C THR A 156 -5.55 8.06 -18.23
N CYS A 157 -5.70 9.22 -18.85
CA CYS A 157 -6.93 10.00 -18.84
C CYS A 157 -7.49 10.12 -20.25
N LYS A 158 -8.46 9.27 -20.59
CA LYS A 158 -9.07 9.21 -21.93
C LYS A 158 -9.72 10.53 -22.40
N SER A 159 -10.11 11.38 -21.47
CA SER A 159 -10.73 12.69 -21.74
C SER A 159 -9.73 13.82 -22.04
N LEU A 160 -8.44 13.59 -21.81
CA LEU A 160 -7.42 14.60 -22.01
C LEU A 160 -6.70 14.38 -23.35
N LEU A 161 -6.54 15.47 -24.11
CA LEU A 161 -5.76 15.46 -25.36
C LEU A 161 -4.27 15.25 -25.04
N ILE A 162 -3.60 14.50 -25.91
CA ILE A 162 -2.14 14.48 -25.95
C ILE A 162 -1.75 15.79 -26.66
N LYS A 163 -1.18 16.72 -25.94
CA LYS A 163 -0.58 17.91 -26.54
C LYS A 163 0.92 17.63 -26.68
N ASP A 164 1.34 17.38 -27.89
CA ASP A 164 2.76 17.48 -28.27
C ASP A 164 3.14 18.97 -28.24
N PHE A 165 4.18 19.31 -27.50
CA PHE A 165 4.80 20.62 -27.52
C PHE A 165 6.07 20.59 -28.31
#